data_0916c6d5800d74bd1f98b844ae990f9f
#
_entry.id   0916c6d5800d74bd1f98b844ae990f9f
#
_cell.length_a   1.000
_cell.length_b   1.000
_cell.length_c   1.000
_cell.angle_alpha   90.00
_cell.angle_beta   90.00
_cell.angle_gamma   90.00
#
_symmetry.space_group_name_H-M   'P 1'
#
loop_
_entity.id
_entity.type
_entity.pdbx_description
1 polymer ?
#
loop_
_entity_poly.entity_id
_entity_poly.type
_entity_poly.pdbx_seq_one_letter_code
_entity_poly.pdbx_strand_id
1 'polypeptide(L)'
;GSSVIEIGSEVDGYLSNWAGKLQNLLEQKCRIFSEQIQQDYAVSIEYTDRYLKSPWSNLLLTELLSMFRNSELQQITINMLDFNSSERPSRKIDHDWPDSQVFENVLKQLILEGLGLLPSIKLEQSLSDLPHGRSLVIDWKSGKKTKILFDQGMGYWKPKGSQHDTAFNFTHTPQDQIEHLIRVFNQLSVASGSSWPTYMVMTHG
;
A
#
# COMPACT_ATOMS: atom_id res chain seq x y z
N GLY A 1 6.64 2.22 -22.92
CA GLY A 1 6.74 3.62 -22.54
C GLY A 1 6.41 3.86 -21.09
N SER A 2 6.62 5.07 -20.64
CA SER A 2 6.33 5.48 -19.27
C SER A 2 5.41 6.71 -19.26
N SER A 3 4.60 6.81 -18.21
CA SER A 3 3.70 7.93 -17.94
C SER A 3 3.97 8.48 -16.56
N VAL A 4 4.02 9.80 -16.43
CA VAL A 4 4.14 10.49 -15.14
C VAL A 4 2.76 11.02 -14.77
N ILE A 5 2.26 10.63 -13.61
CA ILE A 5 0.92 10.98 -13.14
C ILE A 5 1.06 11.79 -11.86
N GLU A 6 0.57 13.02 -11.91
CA GLU A 6 0.50 13.92 -10.77
C GLU A 6 -0.79 13.68 -10.00
N ILE A 7 -0.70 13.55 -8.68
CA ILE A 7 -1.83 13.29 -7.79
C ILE A 7 -1.82 14.30 -6.66
N GLY A 8 -2.85 15.12 -6.62
CA GLY A 8 -3.09 16.06 -5.53
C GLY A 8 -4.27 15.64 -4.67
N SER A 9 -5.22 16.55 -4.49
CA SER A 9 -6.41 16.32 -3.65
C SER A 9 -7.53 15.54 -4.34
N GLU A 10 -7.34 15.12 -5.60
CA GLU A 10 -8.38 14.44 -6.40
C GLU A 10 -8.86 13.13 -5.75
N VAL A 11 -7.99 12.49 -4.97
CA VAL A 11 -8.31 11.22 -4.31
C VAL A 11 -8.72 11.37 -2.84
N ASP A 12 -8.78 12.61 -2.34
CA ASP A 12 -9.21 12.89 -0.96
C ASP A 12 -10.67 12.49 -0.74
N GLY A 13 -10.99 12.09 0.49
CA GLY A 13 -12.34 11.67 0.88
C GLY A 13 -12.32 10.39 1.70
N TYR A 14 -13.44 9.69 1.78
CA TYR A 14 -13.52 8.46 2.57
C TYR A 14 -12.49 7.43 2.12
N LEU A 15 -11.87 6.78 3.11
CA LEU A 15 -10.87 5.74 2.85
C LEU A 15 -11.42 4.63 1.94
N SER A 16 -12.67 4.24 2.14
CA SER A 16 -13.33 3.20 1.32
C SER A 16 -13.48 3.59 -0.15
N ASN A 17 -13.40 4.87 -0.49
CA ASN A 17 -13.50 5.36 -1.87
C ASN A 17 -12.13 5.71 -2.48
N TRP A 18 -11.08 5.69 -1.68
CA TRP A 18 -9.76 6.16 -2.09
C TRP A 18 -9.19 5.37 -3.27
N ALA A 19 -9.23 4.04 -3.19
CA ALA A 19 -8.72 3.19 -4.26
C ALA A 19 -9.50 3.38 -5.57
N GLY A 20 -10.84 3.50 -5.49
CA GLY A 20 -11.67 3.75 -6.67
C GLY A 20 -11.37 5.10 -7.32
N LYS A 21 -11.19 6.14 -6.52
CA LYS A 21 -10.79 7.47 -7.03
C LYS A 21 -9.40 7.45 -7.65
N LEU A 22 -8.45 6.77 -7.02
CA LEU A 22 -7.11 6.61 -7.56
C LEU A 22 -7.13 5.84 -8.88
N GLN A 23 -7.84 4.73 -8.93
CA GLN A 23 -7.99 3.95 -10.17
C GLN A 23 -8.56 4.81 -11.31
N ASN A 24 -9.63 5.55 -11.04
CA ASN A 24 -10.24 6.42 -12.04
C ASN A 24 -9.24 7.47 -12.54
N LEU A 25 -8.47 8.07 -11.65
CA LEU A 25 -7.45 9.05 -12.02
C LEU A 25 -6.36 8.41 -12.89
N LEU A 26 -5.86 7.25 -12.50
CA LEU A 26 -4.84 6.52 -13.25
C LEU A 26 -5.34 6.12 -14.63
N GLU A 27 -6.59 5.67 -14.74
CA GLU A 27 -7.19 5.30 -16.03
C GLU A 27 -7.40 6.51 -16.92
N GLN A 28 -7.79 7.66 -16.37
CA GLN A 28 -7.94 8.90 -17.13
C GLN A 28 -6.61 9.44 -17.64
N LYS A 29 -5.55 9.31 -16.86
CA LYS A 29 -4.23 9.87 -17.18
C LYS A 29 -3.34 8.91 -17.97
N CYS A 30 -3.65 7.62 -17.99
CA CYS A 30 -2.84 6.60 -18.65
C CYS A 30 -3.74 5.60 -19.38
N ARG A 31 -3.87 5.77 -20.70
CA ARG A 31 -4.70 4.91 -21.54
C ARG A 31 -4.24 3.46 -21.51
N ILE A 32 -2.93 3.22 -21.54
CA ILE A 32 -2.37 1.86 -21.52
C ILE A 32 -2.79 1.15 -20.24
N PHE A 33 -2.70 1.83 -19.09
CA PHE A 33 -3.16 1.27 -17.81
C PHE A 33 -4.66 1.00 -17.83
N SER A 34 -5.46 1.91 -18.36
CA SER A 34 -6.91 1.73 -18.48
C SER A 34 -7.26 0.48 -19.28
N GLU A 35 -6.64 0.30 -20.44
CA GLU A 35 -6.84 -0.89 -21.26
C GLU A 35 -6.40 -2.16 -20.52
N GLN A 36 -5.26 -2.11 -19.84
CA GLN A 36 -4.70 -3.25 -19.13
C GLN A 36 -5.61 -3.72 -17.99
N ILE A 37 -6.02 -2.80 -17.12
CA ILE A 37 -6.83 -3.16 -15.95
C ILE A 37 -8.24 -3.61 -16.31
N GLN A 38 -8.79 -3.13 -17.43
CA GLN A 38 -10.12 -3.50 -17.91
C GLN A 38 -10.14 -4.81 -18.70
N GLN A 39 -9.06 -5.17 -19.38
CA GLN A 39 -9.05 -6.27 -20.35
C GLN A 39 -8.18 -7.44 -19.94
N ASP A 40 -7.39 -7.32 -18.88
CA ASP A 40 -6.47 -8.35 -18.43
C ASP A 40 -6.66 -8.61 -16.93
N TYR A 41 -5.96 -9.62 -16.43
CA TYR A 41 -6.04 -10.05 -15.04
C TYR A 41 -4.67 -9.98 -14.38
N ALA A 42 -4.57 -9.28 -13.26
CA ALA A 42 -3.38 -9.35 -12.43
C ALA A 42 -3.25 -10.75 -11.84
N VAL A 43 -2.11 -11.39 -12.04
CA VAL A 43 -1.83 -12.73 -11.51
C VAL A 43 -0.80 -12.70 -10.37
N SER A 44 0.03 -11.67 -10.32
CA SER A 44 1.04 -11.48 -9.27
C SER A 44 1.23 -9.99 -9.01
N ILE A 45 1.37 -9.64 -7.75
CA ILE A 45 1.64 -8.26 -7.31
C ILE A 45 2.83 -8.30 -6.36
N GLU A 46 3.79 -7.40 -6.56
CA GLU A 46 4.91 -7.22 -5.64
C GLU A 46 5.05 -5.74 -5.29
N TYR A 47 4.92 -5.42 -4.01
CA TYR A 47 5.11 -4.07 -3.47
C TYR A 47 6.39 -4.03 -2.66
N THR A 48 7.21 -3.00 -2.90
CA THR A 48 8.47 -2.81 -2.21
C THR A 48 8.54 -1.41 -1.62
N ASP A 49 8.74 -1.33 -0.31
CA ASP A 49 8.83 -0.07 0.43
C ASP A 49 9.62 -0.31 1.73
N ARG A 50 10.71 0.42 1.92
CA ARG A 50 11.51 0.30 3.15
C ARG A 50 10.75 0.68 4.41
N TYR A 51 9.75 1.57 4.29
CA TYR A 51 9.17 2.29 5.43
C TYR A 51 7.65 2.13 5.57
N LEU A 52 7.11 1.02 5.12
CA LEU A 52 5.70 0.70 5.27
C LEU A 52 5.43 0.17 6.69
N LYS A 53 5.27 1.07 7.67
CA LYS A 53 5.24 0.65 9.08
C LYS A 53 4.01 1.09 9.87
N SER A 54 3.39 2.22 9.57
CA SER A 54 2.24 2.67 10.35
C SER A 54 0.99 1.84 10.03
N PRO A 55 0.06 1.68 10.98
CA PRO A 55 -1.23 1.04 10.72
C PRO A 55 -2.00 1.72 9.59
N TRP A 56 -1.94 3.04 9.52
CA TRP A 56 -2.57 3.81 8.45
C TRP A 56 -1.99 3.46 7.08
N SER A 57 -0.66 3.39 6.96
CA SER A 57 0.00 2.99 5.71
C SER A 57 -0.42 1.59 5.27
N ASN A 58 -0.62 0.68 6.22
CA ASN A 58 -1.07 -0.68 5.95
C ASN A 58 -2.50 -0.72 5.40
N LEU A 59 -3.38 0.13 5.94
CA LEU A 59 -4.75 0.29 5.42
C LEU A 59 -4.75 0.84 4.00
N LEU A 60 -3.95 1.88 3.73
CA LEU A 60 -3.84 2.46 2.39
C LEU A 60 -3.22 1.48 1.40
N LEU A 61 -2.19 0.74 1.80
CA LEU A 61 -1.62 -0.29 0.94
C LEU A 61 -2.66 -1.35 0.58
N THR A 62 -3.42 -1.82 1.55
CA THR A 62 -4.47 -2.82 1.32
C THR A 62 -5.51 -2.28 0.31
N GLU A 63 -5.92 -1.02 0.46
CA GLU A 63 -6.80 -0.36 -0.51
C GLU A 63 -6.17 -0.28 -1.91
N LEU A 64 -4.91 0.12 -1.99
CA LEU A 64 -4.19 0.18 -3.26
C LEU A 64 -4.18 -1.18 -3.96
N LEU A 65 -3.80 -2.23 -3.23
CA LEU A 65 -3.71 -3.57 -3.79
C LEU A 65 -5.07 -4.13 -4.18
N SER A 66 -6.15 -3.75 -3.48
CA SER A 66 -7.52 -4.21 -3.78
C SER A 66 -8.00 -3.78 -5.17
N MET A 67 -7.40 -2.76 -5.75
CA MET A 67 -7.64 -2.33 -7.13
C MET A 67 -7.41 -3.48 -8.14
N PHE A 68 -6.50 -4.40 -7.81
CA PHE A 68 -6.10 -5.52 -8.67
C PHE A 68 -6.75 -6.84 -8.29
N ARG A 69 -7.72 -6.82 -7.37
CA ARG A 69 -8.42 -8.03 -6.93
C ARG A 69 -9.19 -8.67 -8.09
N ASN A 70 -8.91 -9.94 -8.33
CA ASN A 70 -9.65 -10.77 -9.29
C ASN A 70 -9.41 -12.25 -8.98
N SER A 71 -10.19 -13.15 -9.62
CA SER A 71 -10.12 -14.59 -9.38
C SER A 71 -8.82 -15.25 -9.86
N GLU A 72 -8.06 -14.58 -10.71
CA GLU A 72 -6.80 -15.08 -11.26
C GLU A 72 -5.57 -14.69 -10.42
N LEU A 73 -5.74 -13.82 -9.44
CA LEU A 73 -4.64 -13.36 -8.58
C LEU A 73 -4.13 -14.53 -7.72
N GLN A 74 -2.86 -14.87 -7.86
CA GLN A 74 -2.24 -16.05 -7.24
C GLN A 74 -1.20 -15.70 -6.20
N GLN A 75 -0.57 -14.52 -6.30
CA GLN A 75 0.56 -14.18 -5.44
C GLN A 75 0.59 -12.69 -5.14
N ILE A 76 0.78 -12.38 -3.85
CA ILE A 76 1.04 -11.03 -3.35
C ILE A 76 2.33 -11.10 -2.53
N THR A 77 3.31 -10.29 -2.88
CA THR A 77 4.58 -10.19 -2.15
C THR A 77 4.78 -8.75 -1.68
N ILE A 78 5.18 -8.60 -0.41
CA ILE A 78 5.52 -7.31 0.18
C ILE A 78 6.94 -7.38 0.72
N ASN A 79 7.81 -6.51 0.22
CA ASN A 79 9.19 -6.41 0.65
C ASN A 79 9.37 -5.13 1.45
N MET A 80 9.88 -5.23 2.67
CA MET A 80 10.09 -4.08 3.53
C MET A 80 11.26 -4.31 4.49
N LEU A 81 11.71 -3.24 5.13
CA LEU A 81 12.76 -3.31 6.13
C LEU A 81 12.17 -3.74 7.47
N ASP A 82 12.87 -4.63 8.18
CA ASP A 82 12.46 -5.06 9.51
C ASP A 82 12.54 -3.88 10.50
N PHE A 83 11.70 -3.94 11.53
CA PHE A 83 11.60 -2.93 12.57
C PHE A 83 12.90 -2.80 13.39
N ASN A 84 13.63 -3.89 13.54
CA ASN A 84 14.87 -3.98 14.33
C ASN A 84 16.13 -3.83 13.49
N SER A 85 16.01 -3.28 12.27
CA SER A 85 17.18 -3.03 11.43
C SER A 85 18.16 -2.11 12.16
N SER A 86 19.40 -2.59 12.35
CA SER A 86 20.45 -1.88 13.08
C SER A 86 21.16 -0.81 12.23
N GLU A 87 20.89 -0.74 10.94
CA GLU A 87 21.67 0.08 10.02
C GLU A 87 21.46 1.58 10.17
N ARG A 88 20.36 2.03 10.79
CA ARG A 88 20.12 3.45 11.08
C ARG A 88 19.38 3.62 12.41
N PRO A 89 20.03 3.39 13.55
CA PRO A 89 19.38 3.47 14.86
C PRO A 89 18.85 4.88 15.20
N SER A 90 19.35 5.93 14.53
CA SER A 90 18.88 7.30 14.72
C SER A 90 17.58 7.62 13.96
N ARG A 91 17.16 6.75 13.03
CA ARG A 91 15.89 6.89 12.31
C ARG A 91 14.91 5.84 12.81
N LYS A 92 14.42 6.04 14.03
CA LYS A 92 13.28 5.27 14.51
C LYS A 92 12.10 5.54 13.60
N ILE A 93 11.55 4.48 13.06
CA ILE A 93 10.31 4.56 12.33
C ILE A 93 9.20 4.48 13.36
N ASP A 94 8.39 5.53 13.43
CA ASP A 94 7.25 5.55 14.36
C ASP A 94 6.25 4.48 13.98
N HIS A 95 6.02 3.57 14.89
CA HIS A 95 5.01 2.52 14.77
C HIS A 95 4.52 2.13 16.16
N ASP A 96 3.30 1.63 16.22
CA ASP A 96 2.66 1.20 17.47
C ASP A 96 2.71 -0.32 17.66
N TRP A 97 3.46 -1.02 16.82
CA TRP A 97 3.53 -2.48 16.85
C TRP A 97 4.37 -2.95 18.01
N PRO A 98 3.89 -3.92 18.84
CA PRO A 98 4.70 -4.52 19.89
C PRO A 98 5.95 -5.21 19.38
N ASP A 99 5.83 -5.89 18.23
CA ASP A 99 6.94 -6.57 17.54
C ASP A 99 6.59 -6.82 16.06
N SER A 100 7.54 -7.32 15.31
CA SER A 100 7.37 -7.59 13.89
C SER A 100 6.38 -8.72 13.60
N GLN A 101 6.23 -9.68 14.51
CA GLN A 101 5.28 -10.78 14.35
C GLN A 101 3.83 -10.30 14.39
N VAL A 102 3.51 -9.41 15.33
CA VAL A 102 2.18 -8.77 15.40
C VAL A 102 1.90 -7.98 14.13
N PHE A 103 2.88 -7.20 13.67
CA PHE A 103 2.77 -6.48 12.41
C PHE A 103 2.45 -7.42 11.23
N GLU A 104 3.25 -8.48 11.05
CA GLU A 104 3.02 -9.45 9.97
C GLU A 104 1.61 -10.06 10.03
N ASN A 105 1.18 -10.47 11.21
CA ASN A 105 -0.13 -11.10 11.38
C ASN A 105 -1.26 -10.16 11.01
N VAL A 106 -1.18 -8.90 11.44
CA VAL A 106 -2.21 -7.90 11.14
C VAL A 106 -2.22 -7.57 9.64
N LEU A 107 -1.06 -7.33 9.04
CA LEU A 107 -0.97 -7.02 7.62
C LEU A 107 -1.46 -8.18 6.75
N LYS A 108 -1.07 -9.42 7.08
CA LYS A 108 -1.56 -10.62 6.39
C LYS A 108 -3.08 -10.71 6.44
N GLN A 109 -3.67 -10.48 7.60
CA GLN A 109 -5.11 -10.58 7.77
C GLN A 109 -5.85 -9.45 7.05
N LEU A 110 -5.33 -8.22 7.08
CA LEU A 110 -5.90 -7.11 6.32
C LEU A 110 -5.93 -7.41 4.83
N ILE A 111 -4.85 -7.94 4.29
CA ILE A 111 -4.75 -8.27 2.87
C ILE A 111 -5.66 -9.46 2.53
N LEU A 112 -5.75 -10.47 3.39
CA LEU A 112 -6.68 -11.57 3.19
C LEU A 112 -8.12 -11.07 3.12
N GLU A 113 -8.53 -10.19 4.02
CA GLU A 113 -9.87 -9.59 4.01
C GLU A 113 -10.12 -8.75 2.75
N GLY A 114 -9.12 -7.94 2.34
CA GLY A 114 -9.25 -7.04 1.18
C GLY A 114 -9.13 -7.73 -0.17
N LEU A 115 -8.30 -8.76 -0.30
CA LEU A 115 -7.95 -9.39 -1.58
C LEU A 115 -8.30 -10.87 -1.68
N GLY A 116 -8.67 -11.51 -0.57
CA GLY A 116 -9.00 -12.94 -0.56
C GLY A 116 -7.79 -13.86 -0.65
N LEU A 117 -6.57 -13.35 -0.42
CA LEU A 117 -5.32 -14.10 -0.57
C LEU A 117 -4.33 -13.63 0.49
N LEU A 118 -3.62 -14.57 1.12
CA LEU A 118 -2.55 -14.26 2.06
C LEU A 118 -1.30 -13.80 1.31
N PRO A 119 -0.68 -12.68 1.72
CA PRO A 119 0.57 -12.24 1.14
C PRO A 119 1.77 -13.00 1.70
N SER A 120 2.87 -13.00 0.96
CA SER A 120 4.20 -13.29 1.46
C SER A 120 4.86 -11.98 1.87
N ILE A 121 5.24 -11.84 3.13
CA ILE A 121 5.90 -10.65 3.66
C ILE A 121 7.36 -10.98 3.89
N LYS A 122 8.25 -10.22 3.24
CA LYS A 122 9.70 -10.35 3.39
C LYS A 122 10.23 -9.15 4.18
N LEU A 123 10.73 -9.41 5.38
CA LEU A 123 11.35 -8.41 6.26
C LEU A 123 12.86 -8.50 6.11
N GLU A 124 13.44 -7.54 5.38
CA GLU A 124 14.88 -7.48 5.16
C GLU A 124 15.57 -6.78 6.32
N GLN A 125 16.76 -7.25 6.69
CA GLN A 125 17.53 -6.70 7.82
C GLN A 125 18.40 -5.52 7.42
N SER A 126 18.79 -5.44 6.15
CA SER A 126 19.74 -4.47 5.64
C SER A 126 19.11 -3.56 4.59
N LEU A 127 19.44 -2.27 4.63
CA LEU A 127 19.06 -1.31 3.59
C LEU A 127 19.58 -1.70 2.21
N SER A 128 20.72 -2.39 2.15
CA SER A 128 21.29 -2.84 0.89
C SER A 128 20.48 -3.95 0.21
N ASP A 129 19.65 -4.66 0.97
CA ASP A 129 18.80 -5.74 0.46
C ASP A 129 17.50 -5.23 -0.20
N LEU A 130 17.22 -3.93 -0.08
CA LEU A 130 16.03 -3.31 -0.65
C LEU A 130 16.42 -2.12 -1.53
N PRO A 131 15.76 -1.94 -2.68
CA PRO A 131 15.93 -0.74 -3.48
C PRO A 131 15.47 0.50 -2.70
N HIS A 132 16.06 1.65 -3.01
CA HIS A 132 15.69 2.91 -2.36
C HIS A 132 14.28 3.36 -2.75
N GLY A 133 13.88 3.11 -3.99
CA GLY A 133 12.58 3.53 -4.51
C GLY A 133 11.43 2.63 -4.03
N ARG A 134 10.25 3.22 -3.92
CA ARG A 134 9.01 2.50 -3.65
C ARG A 134 8.40 2.07 -4.96
N SER A 135 7.99 0.82 -5.07
CA SER A 135 7.46 0.30 -6.33
C SER A 135 6.35 -0.73 -6.13
N LEU A 136 5.47 -0.77 -7.11
CA LEU A 136 4.47 -1.82 -7.27
C LEU A 136 4.68 -2.44 -8.66
N VAL A 137 4.88 -3.75 -8.70
CA VAL A 137 5.02 -4.51 -9.95
C VAL A 137 3.83 -5.44 -10.08
N ILE A 138 3.17 -5.36 -11.22
CA ILE A 138 2.00 -6.17 -11.54
C ILE A 138 2.34 -7.04 -12.73
N ASP A 139 2.27 -8.36 -12.57
CA ASP A 139 2.34 -9.32 -13.66
C ASP A 139 0.92 -9.67 -14.10
N TRP A 140 0.65 -9.50 -15.39
CA TRP A 140 -0.65 -9.74 -15.98
C TRP A 140 -0.71 -11.14 -16.63
N LYS A 141 -1.90 -11.70 -16.69
CA LYS A 141 -2.12 -13.04 -17.28
C LYS A 141 -1.63 -13.12 -18.73
N SER A 142 -1.70 -12.03 -19.47
CA SER A 142 -1.18 -11.95 -20.85
C SER A 142 0.34 -12.07 -20.95
N GLY A 143 1.07 -12.05 -19.83
CA GLY A 143 2.53 -12.00 -19.81
C GLY A 143 3.09 -10.58 -19.79
N LYS A 144 2.26 -9.57 -19.90
CA LYS A 144 2.67 -8.17 -19.77
C LYS A 144 2.98 -7.82 -18.32
N LYS A 145 3.70 -6.74 -18.12
CA LYS A 145 4.11 -6.25 -16.81
C LYS A 145 3.88 -4.74 -16.71
N THR A 146 3.36 -4.29 -15.58
CA THR A 146 3.25 -2.87 -15.24
C THR A 146 4.07 -2.60 -13.99
N LYS A 147 4.90 -1.57 -14.02
CA LYS A 147 5.65 -1.10 -12.85
C LYS A 147 5.24 0.32 -12.52
N ILE A 148 4.90 0.56 -11.26
CA ILE A 148 4.56 1.88 -10.75
C ILE A 148 5.62 2.27 -9.73
N LEU A 149 6.30 3.39 -9.96
CA LEU A 149 7.21 4.00 -9.00
C LEU A 149 6.48 5.13 -8.28
N PHE A 150 6.67 5.21 -6.97
CA PHE A 150 6.09 6.25 -6.12
C PHE A 150 7.20 7.19 -5.65
N ASP A 151 7.06 8.48 -5.90
CA ASP A 151 8.01 9.47 -5.35
C ASP A 151 7.83 9.59 -3.84
N GLN A 152 6.58 9.51 -3.36
CA GLN A 152 6.23 9.40 -1.95
C GLN A 152 5.41 8.12 -1.74
N GLY A 153 5.55 7.47 -0.59
CA GLY A 153 4.80 6.28 -0.27
C GLY A 153 3.42 6.58 0.29
N MET A 154 2.84 5.58 0.93
CA MET A 154 1.51 5.69 1.54
C MET A 154 1.44 6.77 2.62
N GLY A 155 2.57 7.22 3.16
CA GLY A 155 2.63 8.31 4.13
C GLY A 155 2.32 9.71 3.57
N TYR A 156 2.20 9.88 2.27
CA TYR A 156 1.75 11.13 1.67
C TYR A 156 0.32 11.48 2.07
N TRP A 157 -0.55 10.49 2.12
CA TRP A 157 -1.94 10.66 2.49
C TRP A 157 -2.10 10.54 4.01
N LYS A 158 -2.79 11.50 4.62
CA LYS A 158 -2.97 11.57 6.07
C LYS A 158 -4.41 11.25 6.46
N PRO A 159 -4.62 10.65 7.64
CA PRO A 159 -5.97 10.44 8.13
C PRO A 159 -6.60 11.77 8.55
N LYS A 160 -7.86 11.97 8.13
CA LYS A 160 -8.67 13.11 8.53
C LYS A 160 -9.90 12.60 9.29
N GLY A 161 -10.22 13.24 10.40
CA GLY A 161 -11.30 12.78 11.27
C GLY A 161 -10.86 11.78 12.33
N SER A 162 -9.64 11.24 12.24
CA SER A 162 -8.93 10.58 13.33
C SER A 162 -7.90 11.54 13.91
N GLN A 163 -7.57 11.36 15.19
CA GLN A 163 -6.62 12.25 15.84
C GLN A 163 -5.19 12.03 15.36
N HIS A 164 -4.83 10.79 15.02
CA HIS A 164 -3.47 10.41 14.62
C HIS A 164 -3.49 9.18 13.73
N ASP A 165 -2.52 9.07 12.83
CA ASP A 165 -2.25 7.88 12.04
C ASP A 165 -1.70 6.71 12.89
N THR A 166 -1.30 7.01 14.13
CA THR A 166 -0.81 6.07 15.15
C THR A 166 -1.86 5.78 16.24
N ALA A 167 -3.13 6.06 15.99
CA ALA A 167 -4.18 6.00 17.00
C ALA A 167 -4.62 4.57 17.39
N PHE A 168 -3.95 3.55 16.88
CA PHE A 168 -4.31 2.16 17.15
C PHE A 168 -3.57 1.61 18.35
N ASN A 169 -4.32 1.05 19.29
CA ASN A 169 -3.76 0.40 20.48
C ASN A 169 -3.57 -1.09 20.20
N PHE A 170 -2.33 -1.53 20.11
CA PHE A 170 -1.95 -2.91 19.84
C PHE A 170 -1.66 -3.72 21.09
N THR A 171 -2.16 -3.31 22.26
CA THR A 171 -2.05 -4.07 23.51
C THR A 171 -3.05 -5.23 23.60
N HIS A 172 -4.04 -5.27 22.69
CA HIS A 172 -5.04 -6.32 22.61
C HIS A 172 -4.56 -7.51 21.77
N THR A 173 -5.38 -8.56 21.72
CA THR A 173 -5.10 -9.73 20.89
C THR A 173 -5.02 -9.34 19.41
N PRO A 174 -4.29 -10.09 18.58
CA PRO A 174 -4.25 -9.81 17.14
C PRO A 174 -5.63 -9.73 16.49
N GLN A 175 -6.56 -10.58 16.91
CA GLN A 175 -7.94 -10.57 16.38
C GLN A 175 -8.67 -9.27 16.74
N ASP A 176 -8.56 -8.81 17.97
CA ASP A 176 -9.17 -7.55 18.42
C ASP A 176 -8.58 -6.35 17.67
N GLN A 177 -7.29 -6.38 17.39
CA GLN A 177 -6.60 -5.33 16.62
C GLN A 177 -7.12 -5.26 15.19
N ILE A 178 -7.29 -6.40 14.55
CA ILE A 178 -7.80 -6.49 13.18
C ILE A 178 -9.24 -5.98 13.13
N GLU A 179 -10.08 -6.40 14.05
CA GLU A 179 -11.47 -5.94 14.14
C GLU A 179 -11.55 -4.43 14.37
N HIS A 180 -10.65 -3.89 15.20
CA HIS A 180 -10.55 -2.46 15.43
C HIS A 180 -10.15 -1.71 14.15
N LEU A 181 -9.15 -2.17 13.42
CA LEU A 181 -8.72 -1.58 12.16
C LEU A 181 -9.83 -1.57 11.12
N ILE A 182 -10.52 -2.70 10.95
CA ILE A 182 -11.63 -2.81 10.01
C ILE A 182 -12.77 -1.87 10.38
N ARG A 183 -13.07 -1.74 11.68
CA ARG A 183 -14.12 -0.85 12.18
C ARG A 183 -13.78 0.62 11.95
N VAL A 184 -12.53 1.00 12.21
CA VAL A 184 -12.06 2.38 12.01
C VAL A 184 -11.97 2.73 10.53
N PHE A 185 -11.68 1.76 9.67
CA PHE A 185 -11.57 1.93 8.23
C PHE A 185 -12.76 2.69 7.62
N ASN A 186 -13.98 2.32 7.99
CA ASN A 186 -15.20 2.92 7.44
C ASN A 186 -15.46 4.35 7.96
N GLN A 187 -14.73 4.79 8.98
CA GLN A 187 -14.93 6.10 9.61
C GLN A 187 -13.85 7.11 9.23
N LEU A 188 -12.79 6.66 8.55
CA LEU A 188 -11.65 7.50 8.22
C LEU A 188 -11.81 8.13 6.85
N SER A 189 -11.31 9.36 6.75
CA SER A 189 -11.11 10.06 5.48
C SER A 189 -9.63 10.24 5.20
N VAL A 190 -9.30 10.32 3.91
CA VAL A 190 -7.95 10.53 3.41
C VAL A 190 -7.80 11.97 2.99
N ALA A 191 -6.71 12.60 3.37
CA ALA A 191 -6.35 13.94 2.91
C ALA A 191 -4.91 13.97 2.42
N SER A 192 -4.64 14.74 1.38
CA SER A 192 -3.28 15.03 0.91
C SER A 192 -2.46 15.60 2.06
N GLY A 193 -1.26 15.05 2.30
CA GLY A 193 -0.40 15.44 3.41
C GLY A 193 0.35 16.75 3.20
N SER A 194 0.25 17.33 2.00
CA SER A 194 0.98 18.52 1.59
C SER A 194 0.18 19.29 0.54
N SER A 195 0.48 20.60 0.38
CA SER A 195 -0.02 21.41 -0.74
C SER A 195 0.63 21.03 -2.07
N TRP A 196 1.75 20.32 -2.03
CA TRP A 196 2.44 19.81 -3.22
C TRP A 196 1.89 18.44 -3.61
N PRO A 197 1.72 18.15 -4.91
CA PRO A 197 1.27 16.85 -5.37
C PRO A 197 2.32 15.75 -5.13
N THR A 198 1.88 14.51 -5.12
CA THR A 198 2.75 13.34 -5.26
C THR A 198 2.72 12.86 -6.72
N TYR A 199 3.71 12.07 -7.11
CA TYR A 199 3.83 11.56 -8.47
C TYR A 199 3.95 10.06 -8.49
N MET A 200 3.33 9.45 -9.50
CA MET A 200 3.53 8.05 -9.86
C MET A 200 4.12 7.99 -11.27
N VAL A 201 5.16 7.19 -11.44
CA VAL A 201 5.73 6.91 -12.76
C VAL A 201 5.37 5.49 -13.14
N MET A 202 4.59 5.34 -14.19
CA MET A 202 4.06 4.06 -14.64
C MET A 202 4.77 3.62 -15.91
N THR A 203 5.31 2.40 -15.90
CA THR A 203 6.02 1.79 -17.03
C THR A 203 5.34 0.48 -17.41
N HIS A 204 5.14 0.26 -18.70
CA HIS A 204 4.49 -0.94 -19.24
C HIS A 204 5.46 -1.70 -20.15
N GLY A 205 5.39 -3.03 -20.03
CA GLY A 205 6.24 -3.91 -20.83
C GLY A 205 5.69 -5.30 -21.07
#